data_8d68a59eec96015eafb0b2532f3857b8
#
_entry.id   8d68a59eec96015eafb0b2532f3857b8
#
_cell.length_a   1.000
_cell.length_b   1.000
_cell.length_c   1.000
_cell.angle_alpha   90.00
_cell.angle_beta   90.00
_cell.angle_gamma   90.00
#
_symmetry.space_group_name_H-M   'P 1'
#
loop_
_entity.id
_entity.type
_entity.pdbx_description
1 polymer ?
#
loop_
_entity_poly.entity_id
_entity_poly.type
_entity_poly.pdbx_seq_one_letter_code
_entity_poly.pdbx_strand_id
1 'polypeptide(L)'
;METEYGSIDDSPYGGGEGMVMMPEPLSKTIESIPNVGFRILLSPQGKIIDNNLIKSLAKKSTLTLICGRYEGIDERFIDSYVDLEVSVGDYILSGGEFGALCIIDAISRIIPGVLGNPDSIKNDSFETKLLKGPIYTRPKKFHDKNVPEVLLSGNHKEIEDWRLYQSLKRTLQRRPDLLDDVKLSKKAKKVLEDLRSKLIL
;
A
#
# COMPACT_ATOMS: atom_id res chain seq x y z
N MET A 1 33.81 -8.74 13.93
CA MET A 1 34.22 -10.15 14.10
C MET A 1 32.99 -10.99 13.89
N GLU A 2 33.01 -11.92 12.96
CA GLU A 2 31.99 -12.96 12.98
C GLU A 2 32.14 -13.66 14.30
N THR A 3 31.03 -13.86 15.03
CA THR A 3 31.08 -14.72 16.21
C THR A 3 31.55 -16.09 15.74
N GLU A 4 32.29 -16.81 16.58
CA GLU A 4 32.89 -18.13 16.31
C GLU A 4 31.85 -19.17 15.78
N TYR A 5 30.55 -18.85 15.90
CA TYR A 5 29.38 -19.66 15.49
C TYR A 5 28.58 -19.09 14.33
N GLY A 6 29.00 -17.99 13.70
CA GLY A 6 28.25 -17.40 12.57
C GLY A 6 26.91 -16.79 12.96
N SER A 7 26.71 -16.36 14.21
CA SER A 7 25.47 -15.72 14.67
C SER A 7 25.25 -14.39 13.95
N ILE A 8 23.98 -14.12 13.61
CA ILE A 8 23.54 -12.87 12.98
C ILE A 8 22.83 -11.94 13.95
N ASP A 9 22.62 -12.38 15.19
CA ASP A 9 21.87 -11.71 16.25
C ASP A 9 22.55 -11.90 17.61
N ASP A 10 22.30 -10.97 18.53
CA ASP A 10 22.82 -10.99 19.89
C ASP A 10 21.86 -10.26 20.84
N SER A 11 22.10 -10.39 22.17
CA SER A 11 21.31 -9.75 23.21
C SER A 11 21.41 -8.22 23.12
N PRO A 12 20.33 -7.48 23.36
CA PRO A 12 20.35 -6.01 23.31
C PRO A 12 21.18 -5.41 24.46
N TYR A 13 21.92 -4.35 24.17
CA TYR A 13 22.53 -3.54 25.23
C TYR A 13 21.44 -2.90 26.09
N GLY A 14 21.68 -2.82 27.39
CA GLY A 14 20.70 -2.30 28.35
C GLY A 14 19.76 -3.37 28.90
N GLY A 15 19.87 -4.61 28.43
CA GLY A 15 18.98 -5.72 28.80
C GLY A 15 17.64 -5.65 28.09
N GLY A 16 16.81 -6.63 28.33
CA GLY A 16 15.49 -6.80 27.69
C GLY A 16 15.30 -8.22 27.20
N GLU A 17 14.10 -8.53 26.74
CA GLU A 17 13.77 -9.82 26.14
C GLU A 17 14.11 -9.82 24.64
N GLY A 18 14.38 -11.01 24.09
CA GLY A 18 14.63 -11.20 22.68
C GLY A 18 16.06 -10.91 22.23
N MET A 19 16.26 -10.87 20.92
CA MET A 19 17.56 -10.71 20.25
C MET A 19 17.47 -9.57 19.23
N VAL A 20 18.60 -8.95 18.91
CA VAL A 20 18.71 -7.87 17.91
C VAL A 20 19.66 -8.32 16.80
N MET A 21 19.30 -8.09 15.57
CA MET A 21 20.16 -8.39 14.42
C MET A 21 21.40 -7.50 14.43
N MET A 22 22.57 -8.11 14.34
CA MET A 22 23.87 -7.44 14.45
C MET A 22 24.19 -6.62 13.18
N PRO A 23 24.84 -5.46 13.32
CA PRO A 23 25.14 -4.57 12.21
C PRO A 23 26.17 -5.14 11.22
N GLU A 24 27.20 -5.86 11.70
CA GLU A 24 28.26 -6.36 10.83
C GLU A 24 27.82 -7.42 9.80
N PRO A 25 27.03 -8.46 10.15
CA PRO A 25 26.54 -9.40 9.15
C PRO A 25 25.66 -8.72 8.09
N LEU A 26 24.84 -7.75 8.52
CA LEU A 26 23.94 -7.00 7.64
C LEU A 26 24.72 -6.07 6.71
N SER A 27 25.71 -5.31 7.23
CA SER A 27 26.53 -4.42 6.41
C SER A 27 27.33 -5.20 5.36
N LYS A 28 27.98 -6.29 5.76
CA LYS A 28 28.68 -7.19 4.82
C LYS A 28 27.75 -7.71 3.72
N THR A 29 26.51 -8.05 4.09
CA THR A 29 25.51 -8.52 3.12
C THR A 29 25.15 -7.41 2.13
N ILE A 30 24.82 -6.21 2.59
CA ILE A 30 24.49 -5.06 1.73
C ILE A 30 25.67 -4.69 0.82
N GLU A 31 26.88 -4.64 1.37
CA GLU A 31 28.10 -4.29 0.63
C GLU A 31 28.47 -5.34 -0.43
N SER A 32 28.05 -6.58 -0.28
CA SER A 32 28.26 -7.66 -1.26
C SER A 32 27.34 -7.57 -2.48
N ILE A 33 26.27 -6.77 -2.43
CA ILE A 33 25.29 -6.64 -3.51
C ILE A 33 25.81 -5.64 -4.58
N PRO A 34 26.07 -6.06 -5.82
CA PRO A 34 26.68 -5.19 -6.84
C PRO A 34 25.86 -3.94 -7.19
N ASN A 35 24.54 -4.03 -7.11
CA ASN A 35 23.61 -2.93 -7.39
C ASN A 35 22.50 -2.92 -6.34
N VAL A 36 22.82 -2.44 -5.15
CA VAL A 36 21.91 -2.42 -4.02
C VAL A 36 20.72 -1.47 -4.24
N GLY A 37 20.89 -0.40 -5.01
CA GLY A 37 19.84 0.58 -5.28
C GLY A 37 19.33 1.29 -4.02
N PHE A 38 18.01 1.58 -3.98
CA PHE A 38 17.35 2.25 -2.87
C PHE A 38 16.93 1.22 -1.81
N ARG A 39 17.39 1.41 -0.57
CA ARG A 39 17.29 0.42 0.52
C ARG A 39 16.13 0.76 1.45
N ILE A 40 15.19 -0.17 1.55
CA ILE A 40 13.95 -0.02 2.33
C ILE A 40 13.94 -1.05 3.45
N LEU A 41 13.86 -0.59 4.69
CA LEU A 41 13.63 -1.45 5.85
C LEU A 41 12.13 -1.55 6.11
N LEU A 42 11.63 -2.77 6.26
CA LEU A 42 10.28 -3.05 6.76
C LEU A 42 10.29 -2.97 8.29
N SER A 43 9.65 -1.93 8.83
CA SER A 43 9.67 -1.61 10.25
C SER A 43 8.32 -1.03 10.69
N PRO A 44 7.78 -1.38 11.87
CA PRO A 44 6.59 -0.74 12.41
C PRO A 44 6.79 0.75 12.72
N GLN A 45 8.04 1.20 12.85
CA GLN A 45 8.40 2.60 13.10
C GLN A 45 8.44 3.45 11.82
N GLY A 46 8.41 2.78 10.65
CA GLY A 46 8.51 3.41 9.36
C GLY A 46 7.26 4.17 8.93
N LYS A 47 7.40 4.91 7.84
CA LYS A 47 6.28 5.59 7.19
C LYS A 47 5.24 4.59 6.70
N ILE A 48 3.97 4.78 7.07
CA ILE A 48 2.88 3.95 6.58
C ILE A 48 2.80 4.05 5.04
N ILE A 49 2.75 2.87 4.40
CA ILE A 49 2.69 2.77 2.95
C ILE A 49 1.35 3.24 2.40
N ASP A 50 1.40 4.07 1.37
CA ASP A 50 0.26 4.52 0.60
C ASP A 50 0.50 4.41 -0.91
N ASN A 51 -0.52 4.67 -1.72
CA ASN A 51 -0.43 4.61 -3.18
C ASN A 51 0.59 5.61 -3.77
N ASN A 52 0.81 6.76 -3.13
CA ASN A 52 1.78 7.75 -3.58
C ASN A 52 3.20 7.26 -3.35
N LEU A 53 3.45 6.66 -2.18
CA LEU A 53 4.74 6.06 -1.88
C LEU A 53 5.04 4.91 -2.84
N ILE A 54 4.09 3.99 -3.08
CA ILE A 54 4.24 2.91 -4.09
C ILE A 54 4.61 3.47 -5.46
N LYS A 55 3.91 4.51 -5.93
CA LYS A 55 4.22 5.18 -7.22
C LYS A 55 5.62 5.79 -7.24
N SER A 56 6.09 6.32 -6.12
CA SER A 56 7.45 6.88 -6.02
C SER A 56 8.51 5.78 -6.07
N LEU A 57 8.27 4.67 -5.39
CA LEU A 57 9.15 3.51 -5.37
C LEU A 57 9.21 2.81 -6.73
N ALA A 58 8.09 2.70 -7.43
CA ALA A 58 8.02 2.13 -8.78
C ALA A 58 8.88 2.87 -9.83
N LYS A 59 9.31 4.10 -9.55
CA LYS A 59 10.21 4.89 -10.41
C LYS A 59 11.70 4.58 -10.17
N LYS A 60 12.04 3.87 -9.12
CA LYS A 60 13.42 3.50 -8.81
C LYS A 60 13.85 2.35 -9.70
N SER A 61 15.09 2.39 -10.18
CA SER A 61 15.66 1.33 -11.05
C SER A 61 15.90 0.03 -10.29
N THR A 62 16.29 0.13 -9.04
CA THR A 62 16.59 -1.01 -8.17
C THR A 62 16.12 -0.69 -6.75
N LEU A 63 15.50 -1.68 -6.10
CA LEU A 63 15.09 -1.64 -4.71
C LEU A 63 15.70 -2.83 -3.97
N THR A 64 16.22 -2.59 -2.78
CA THR A 64 16.58 -3.64 -1.82
C THR A 64 15.63 -3.55 -0.64
N LEU A 65 14.91 -4.64 -0.38
CA LEU A 65 13.99 -4.74 0.76
C LEU A 65 14.69 -5.49 1.90
N ILE A 66 14.82 -4.82 3.04
CA ILE A 66 15.46 -5.35 4.24
C ILE A 66 14.35 -5.82 5.17
N CYS A 67 14.35 -7.11 5.48
CA CYS A 67 13.34 -7.76 6.33
C CYS A 67 13.99 -8.11 7.66
N GLY A 68 13.73 -7.30 8.67
CA GLY A 68 14.18 -7.57 10.04
C GLY A 68 13.41 -8.72 10.69
N ARG A 69 14.04 -9.32 11.69
CA ARG A 69 13.49 -10.35 12.55
C ARG A 69 13.78 -10.00 14.01
N TYR A 70 13.27 -10.82 14.94
CA TYR A 70 13.45 -10.68 16.38
C TYR A 70 12.92 -9.34 16.90
N GLU A 71 13.65 -8.67 17.81
CA GLU A 71 13.30 -7.35 18.35
C GLU A 71 13.64 -6.20 17.37
N GLY A 72 14.35 -6.50 16.28
CA GLY A 72 14.71 -5.53 15.26
C GLY A 72 16.16 -5.62 14.83
N ILE A 73 16.63 -4.53 14.26
CA ILE A 73 17.98 -4.37 13.70
C ILE A 73 18.72 -3.30 14.49
N ASP A 74 20.04 -3.48 14.70
CA ASP A 74 20.87 -2.49 15.35
C ASP A 74 20.75 -1.11 14.67
N GLU A 75 20.49 -0.08 15.46
CA GLU A 75 20.21 1.28 14.98
C GLU A 75 21.35 1.86 14.13
N ARG A 76 22.62 1.51 14.45
CA ARG A 76 23.79 1.96 13.68
C ARG A 76 23.79 1.46 12.23
N PHE A 77 23.20 0.27 11.99
CA PHE A 77 22.98 -0.23 10.65
C PHE A 77 21.86 0.55 9.95
N ILE A 78 20.78 0.83 10.65
CA ILE A 78 19.66 1.61 10.11
C ILE A 78 20.14 2.98 9.66
N ASP A 79 20.81 3.71 10.55
CA ASP A 79 21.36 5.05 10.29
C ASP A 79 22.34 5.10 9.10
N SER A 80 23.11 4.03 8.90
CA SER A 80 24.18 4.02 7.90
C SER A 80 23.75 3.47 6.53
N TYR A 81 22.80 2.54 6.51
CA TYR A 81 22.50 1.75 5.32
C TYR A 81 21.04 1.82 4.83
N VAL A 82 20.10 2.35 5.61
CA VAL A 82 18.70 2.40 5.24
C VAL A 82 18.34 3.78 4.67
N ASP A 83 17.75 3.80 3.48
CA ASP A 83 17.30 5.05 2.86
C ASP A 83 15.86 5.41 3.26
N LEU A 84 15.05 4.41 3.64
CA LEU A 84 13.67 4.60 4.04
C LEU A 84 13.19 3.44 4.91
N GLU A 85 12.53 3.76 6.03
CA GLU A 85 11.74 2.80 6.78
C GLU A 85 10.27 2.86 6.38
N VAL A 86 9.63 1.69 6.19
CA VAL A 86 8.25 1.58 5.73
C VAL A 86 7.45 0.61 6.62
N SER A 87 6.29 1.08 7.07
CA SER A 87 5.30 0.27 7.77
C SER A 87 4.14 -0.11 6.85
N VAL A 88 3.63 -1.32 7.00
CA VAL A 88 2.40 -1.79 6.31
C VAL A 88 1.14 -1.58 7.14
N GLY A 89 1.26 -1.04 8.34
CA GLY A 89 0.14 -0.73 9.25
C GLY A 89 0.53 -0.82 10.72
N ASP A 90 -0.37 -0.37 11.59
CA ASP A 90 -0.17 -0.31 13.04
C ASP A 90 -0.44 -1.69 13.70
N TYR A 91 0.37 -2.68 13.36
CA TYR A 91 0.36 -4.01 13.91
C TYR A 91 1.73 -4.68 13.76
N ILE A 92 2.01 -5.67 14.60
CA ILE A 92 3.30 -6.36 14.61
C ILE A 92 3.21 -7.65 13.79
N LEU A 93 4.24 -7.88 12.97
CA LEU A 93 4.48 -9.13 12.23
C LEU A 93 5.72 -9.81 12.79
N SER A 94 5.84 -11.12 12.62
CA SER A 94 7.00 -11.90 13.06
C SER A 94 8.27 -11.62 12.23
N GLY A 95 8.17 -10.85 11.15
CA GLY A 95 9.28 -10.45 10.30
C GLY A 95 8.81 -9.55 9.16
N GLY A 96 9.74 -8.91 8.46
CA GLY A 96 9.46 -7.94 7.39
C GLY A 96 9.00 -8.55 6.06
N GLU A 97 9.06 -9.87 5.88
CA GLU A 97 8.85 -10.53 4.59
C GLU A 97 7.45 -10.32 4.03
N PHE A 98 6.41 -10.38 4.87
CA PHE A 98 5.03 -10.12 4.43
C PHE A 98 4.84 -8.66 4.00
N GLY A 99 5.48 -7.72 4.70
CA GLY A 99 5.51 -6.32 4.29
C GLY A 99 6.21 -6.14 2.94
N ALA A 100 7.35 -6.81 2.75
CA ALA A 100 8.08 -6.80 1.49
C ALA A 100 7.21 -7.35 0.33
N LEU A 101 6.49 -8.44 0.53
CA LEU A 101 5.57 -9.01 -0.46
C LEU A 101 4.44 -8.03 -0.84
N CYS A 102 3.88 -7.28 0.13
CA CYS A 102 2.90 -6.23 -0.15
C CYS A 102 3.48 -5.13 -1.05
N ILE A 103 4.72 -4.70 -0.79
CA ILE A 103 5.41 -3.70 -1.61
C ILE A 103 5.67 -4.23 -3.01
N ILE A 104 6.18 -5.45 -3.14
CA ILE A 104 6.50 -6.08 -4.43
C ILE A 104 5.22 -6.19 -5.28
N ASP A 105 4.14 -6.73 -4.73
CA ASP A 105 2.87 -6.86 -5.47
C ASP A 105 2.35 -5.49 -5.91
N ALA A 106 2.29 -4.52 -4.98
CA ALA A 106 1.77 -3.19 -5.28
C ALA A 106 2.60 -2.45 -6.35
N ILE A 107 3.93 -2.55 -6.32
CA ILE A 107 4.83 -1.98 -7.34
C ILE A 107 4.65 -2.70 -8.67
N SER A 108 4.60 -4.04 -8.66
CA SER A 108 4.46 -4.85 -9.87
C SER A 108 3.23 -4.47 -10.69
N ARG A 109 2.13 -4.13 -10.04
CA ARG A 109 0.90 -3.67 -10.70
C ARG A 109 1.07 -2.36 -11.47
N ILE A 110 2.03 -1.52 -11.11
CA ILE A 110 2.29 -0.21 -11.73
C ILE A 110 3.29 -0.33 -12.90
N ILE A 111 4.13 -1.35 -12.88
CA ILE A 111 5.15 -1.55 -13.93
C ILE A 111 4.46 -1.89 -15.25
N PRO A 112 4.77 -1.15 -16.36
CA PRO A 112 4.20 -1.44 -17.67
C PRO A 112 4.47 -2.89 -18.12
N GLY A 113 3.46 -3.54 -18.68
CA GLY A 113 3.58 -4.91 -19.20
C GLY A 113 3.36 -6.02 -18.16
N VAL A 114 3.24 -5.72 -16.88
CA VAL A 114 2.93 -6.72 -15.84
C VAL A 114 1.43 -7.05 -15.83
N LEU A 115 0.57 -6.05 -15.99
CA LEU A 115 -0.87 -6.27 -16.11
C LEU A 115 -1.29 -6.34 -17.58
N GLY A 116 -2.17 -7.30 -17.90
CA GLY A 116 -2.67 -7.49 -19.28
C GLY A 116 -3.51 -6.32 -19.81
N ASN A 117 -4.10 -5.49 -18.92
CA ASN A 117 -4.83 -4.28 -19.30
C ASN A 117 -4.37 -3.09 -18.44
N PRO A 118 -3.59 -2.16 -19.00
CA PRO A 118 -3.11 -0.96 -18.29
C PRO A 118 -4.23 -0.04 -17.80
N ASP A 119 -5.39 -0.05 -18.47
CA ASP A 119 -6.53 0.79 -18.08
C ASP A 119 -7.24 0.30 -16.82
N SER A 120 -6.98 -0.95 -16.39
CA SER A 120 -7.57 -1.49 -15.16
C SER A 120 -7.12 -0.70 -13.93
N ILE A 121 -5.89 -0.20 -13.93
CA ILE A 121 -5.31 0.57 -12.81
C ILE A 121 -6.03 1.91 -12.66
N LYS A 122 -6.36 2.59 -13.76
CA LYS A 122 -6.96 3.94 -13.75
C LYS A 122 -8.26 4.03 -12.94
N ASN A 123 -8.97 2.91 -12.84
CA ASN A 123 -10.26 2.83 -12.17
C ASN A 123 -10.19 2.14 -10.79
N ASP A 124 -9.00 1.82 -10.30
CA ASP A 124 -8.86 1.19 -8.99
C ASP A 124 -8.97 2.22 -7.85
N SER A 125 -9.26 1.70 -6.65
CA SER A 125 -9.30 2.52 -5.44
C SER A 125 -7.96 3.23 -5.25
N PHE A 126 -8.00 4.45 -4.71
CA PHE A 126 -6.86 5.33 -4.44
C PHE A 126 -6.18 5.96 -5.66
N GLU A 127 -6.44 5.48 -6.88
CA GLU A 127 -5.85 6.09 -8.09
C GLU A 127 -6.35 7.53 -8.29
N THR A 128 -7.64 7.75 -8.09
CA THR A 128 -8.28 9.06 -8.06
C THR A 128 -8.50 9.61 -6.66
N LYS A 129 -7.82 9.06 -5.64
CA LYS A 129 -8.07 9.31 -4.21
C LYS A 129 -9.49 8.95 -3.74
N LEU A 130 -10.23 8.17 -4.49
CA LEU A 130 -11.56 7.68 -4.12
C LEU A 130 -11.55 6.16 -4.00
N LEU A 131 -12.50 5.63 -3.23
CA LEU A 131 -12.78 4.20 -3.25
C LEU A 131 -13.59 3.83 -4.50
N LYS A 132 -13.28 2.69 -5.09
CA LYS A 132 -14.06 2.13 -6.20
C LYS A 132 -15.48 1.82 -5.76
N GLY A 133 -16.46 2.15 -6.58
CA GLY A 133 -17.87 1.80 -6.37
C GLY A 133 -18.12 0.29 -6.34
N PRO A 134 -19.36 -0.15 -6.07
CA PRO A 134 -19.69 -1.58 -6.10
C PRO A 134 -19.57 -2.14 -7.51
N ILE A 135 -19.14 -3.40 -7.59
CA ILE A 135 -18.96 -4.14 -8.84
C ILE A 135 -19.95 -5.31 -8.83
N TYR A 136 -20.51 -5.59 -9.98
CA TYR A 136 -21.47 -6.67 -10.19
C TYR A 136 -21.04 -7.55 -11.35
N THR A 137 -21.34 -8.85 -11.26
CA THR A 137 -21.13 -9.84 -12.32
C THR A 137 -22.35 -10.77 -12.42
N ARG A 138 -22.29 -11.79 -13.26
CA ARG A 138 -23.33 -12.80 -13.42
C ARG A 138 -23.48 -13.65 -12.14
N PRO A 139 -24.71 -14.12 -11.81
CA PRO A 139 -25.98 -13.90 -12.53
C PRO A 139 -26.59 -12.52 -12.26
N LYS A 140 -27.57 -12.07 -13.09
CA LYS A 140 -28.28 -10.78 -12.91
C LYS A 140 -29.06 -10.71 -11.60
N LYS A 141 -29.60 -11.82 -11.13
CA LYS A 141 -30.28 -11.95 -9.84
C LYS A 141 -29.56 -12.97 -8.98
N PHE A 142 -29.27 -12.57 -7.74
CA PHE A 142 -28.70 -13.43 -6.72
C PHE A 142 -29.51 -13.28 -5.44
N HIS A 143 -30.22 -14.36 -5.04
CA HIS A 143 -31.30 -14.34 -4.07
C HIS A 143 -32.33 -13.24 -4.44
N ASP A 144 -32.67 -12.35 -3.51
CA ASP A 144 -33.62 -11.26 -3.75
C ASP A 144 -32.98 -9.95 -4.22
N LYS A 145 -31.68 -9.98 -4.59
CA LYS A 145 -30.93 -8.81 -5.03
C LYS A 145 -30.67 -8.86 -6.54
N ASN A 146 -30.97 -7.77 -7.23
CA ASN A 146 -30.70 -7.62 -8.66
C ASN A 146 -29.47 -6.74 -8.90
N VAL A 147 -28.80 -6.96 -10.03
CA VAL A 147 -27.85 -5.99 -10.57
C VAL A 147 -28.63 -4.70 -10.88
N PRO A 148 -28.11 -3.51 -10.50
CA PRO A 148 -28.74 -2.24 -10.84
C PRO A 148 -29.00 -2.11 -12.34
N GLU A 149 -30.23 -1.72 -12.71
CA GLU A 149 -30.67 -1.65 -14.11
C GLU A 149 -29.81 -0.72 -14.97
N VAL A 150 -29.33 0.37 -14.38
CA VAL A 150 -28.42 1.30 -15.07
C VAL A 150 -27.18 0.60 -15.62
N LEU A 151 -26.68 -0.44 -14.95
CA LEU A 151 -25.52 -1.20 -15.42
C LEU A 151 -25.85 -2.16 -16.58
N LEU A 152 -27.13 -2.39 -16.83
CA LEU A 152 -27.67 -3.24 -17.91
C LEU A 152 -28.18 -2.42 -19.10
N SER A 153 -28.28 -1.08 -18.95
CA SER A 153 -28.89 -0.19 -19.94
C SER A 153 -28.08 -0.01 -21.24
N GLY A 154 -26.75 -0.25 -21.19
CA GLY A 154 -25.85 0.08 -22.30
C GLY A 154 -25.56 1.58 -22.44
N ASN A 155 -26.19 2.45 -21.64
CA ASN A 155 -25.95 3.89 -21.66
C ASN A 155 -24.67 4.23 -20.87
N HIS A 156 -23.54 4.34 -21.58
CA HIS A 156 -22.24 4.58 -20.97
C HIS A 156 -22.20 5.80 -20.06
N LYS A 157 -22.89 6.88 -20.44
CA LYS A 157 -22.92 8.13 -19.66
C LYS A 157 -23.64 7.92 -18.32
N GLU A 158 -24.79 7.28 -18.31
CA GLU A 158 -25.52 6.97 -17.08
C GLU A 158 -24.75 5.99 -16.19
N ILE A 159 -24.08 5.01 -16.81
CA ILE A 159 -23.22 4.06 -16.09
C ILE A 159 -22.04 4.78 -15.41
N GLU A 160 -21.38 5.71 -16.10
CA GLU A 160 -20.28 6.50 -15.51
C GLU A 160 -20.78 7.40 -14.39
N ASP A 161 -21.92 8.04 -14.55
CA ASP A 161 -22.55 8.88 -13.54
C ASP A 161 -22.92 8.07 -12.30
N TRP A 162 -23.48 6.92 -12.49
CA TRP A 162 -23.80 5.99 -11.41
C TRP A 162 -22.54 5.51 -10.68
N ARG A 163 -21.48 5.16 -11.43
CA ARG A 163 -20.19 4.74 -10.83
C ARG A 163 -19.57 5.85 -10.00
N LEU A 164 -19.57 7.08 -10.51
CA LEU A 164 -19.08 8.26 -9.78
C LEU A 164 -19.89 8.47 -8.49
N TYR A 165 -21.21 8.44 -8.56
CA TYR A 165 -22.08 8.57 -7.40
C TYR A 165 -21.76 7.50 -6.34
N GLN A 166 -21.65 6.24 -6.74
CA GLN A 166 -21.39 5.14 -5.84
C GLN A 166 -19.97 5.19 -5.22
N SER A 167 -19.00 5.63 -6.00
CA SER A 167 -17.62 5.85 -5.53
C SER A 167 -17.58 6.94 -4.44
N LEU A 168 -18.18 8.10 -4.70
CA LEU A 168 -18.26 9.20 -3.75
C LEU A 168 -19.03 8.81 -2.48
N LYS A 169 -20.19 8.13 -2.63
CA LYS A 169 -20.98 7.63 -1.50
C LYS A 169 -20.17 6.68 -0.63
N ARG A 170 -19.50 5.71 -1.25
CA ARG A 170 -18.68 4.73 -0.53
C ARG A 170 -17.49 5.38 0.16
N THR A 171 -16.84 6.32 -0.50
CA THR A 171 -15.71 7.06 0.08
C THR A 171 -16.17 7.88 1.28
N LEU A 172 -17.26 8.62 1.14
CA LEU A 172 -17.83 9.43 2.23
C LEU A 172 -18.20 8.58 3.46
N GLN A 173 -18.72 7.36 3.25
CA GLN A 173 -19.15 6.47 4.32
C GLN A 173 -18.00 5.71 5.00
N ARG A 174 -16.94 5.36 4.27
CA ARG A 174 -15.91 4.43 4.75
C ARG A 174 -14.55 5.06 4.98
N ARG A 175 -14.21 6.06 4.18
CA ARG A 175 -12.93 6.75 4.19
C ARG A 175 -13.14 8.24 3.89
N PRO A 176 -13.86 8.96 4.76
CA PRO A 176 -14.12 10.40 4.58
C PRO A 176 -12.82 11.22 4.50
N ASP A 177 -11.77 10.79 5.17
CA ASP A 177 -10.43 11.37 5.15
C ASP A 177 -9.87 11.54 3.73
N LEU A 178 -10.21 10.64 2.79
CA LEU A 178 -9.77 10.74 1.40
C LEU A 178 -10.39 11.92 0.64
N LEU A 179 -11.47 12.50 1.17
CA LEU A 179 -12.17 13.63 0.54
C LEU A 179 -11.57 14.99 0.88
N ASP A 180 -10.69 15.07 1.88
CA ASP A 180 -10.14 16.35 2.36
C ASP A 180 -9.20 16.98 1.33
N ASP A 181 -8.35 16.17 0.68
CA ASP A 181 -7.33 16.62 -0.26
C ASP A 181 -7.60 16.25 -1.73
N VAL A 182 -8.81 15.76 -2.05
CA VAL A 182 -9.12 15.32 -3.41
C VAL A 182 -9.56 16.48 -4.32
N LYS A 183 -8.95 16.59 -5.51
CA LYS A 183 -9.38 17.54 -6.54
C LYS A 183 -10.57 16.98 -7.31
N LEU A 184 -11.77 17.34 -6.87
CA LEU A 184 -13.00 16.92 -7.51
C LEU A 184 -13.39 17.84 -8.67
N SER A 185 -13.96 17.26 -9.76
CA SER A 185 -14.60 18.00 -10.83
C SER A 185 -15.86 18.75 -10.31
N LYS A 186 -16.33 19.78 -11.03
CA LYS A 186 -17.57 20.52 -10.68
C LYS A 186 -18.76 19.56 -10.46
N LYS A 187 -18.89 18.55 -11.33
CA LYS A 187 -19.94 17.52 -11.22
C LYS A 187 -19.79 16.68 -9.95
N ALA A 188 -18.60 16.21 -9.65
CA ALA A 188 -18.33 15.40 -8.47
C ALA A 188 -18.56 16.17 -7.17
N LYS A 189 -18.22 17.48 -7.13
CA LYS A 189 -18.50 18.34 -5.98
C LYS A 189 -20.00 18.45 -5.72
N LYS A 190 -20.80 18.71 -6.74
CA LYS A 190 -22.26 18.78 -6.61
C LYS A 190 -22.87 17.47 -6.09
N VAL A 191 -22.41 16.34 -6.62
CA VAL A 191 -22.85 15.00 -6.15
C VAL A 191 -22.46 14.79 -4.68
N LEU A 192 -21.25 15.21 -4.27
CA LEU A 192 -20.81 15.09 -2.88
C LEU A 192 -21.63 15.97 -1.93
N GLU A 193 -21.96 17.19 -2.33
CA GLU A 193 -22.83 18.10 -1.58
C GLU A 193 -24.22 17.48 -1.36
N ASP A 194 -24.83 16.95 -2.43
CA ASP A 194 -26.11 16.22 -2.36
C ASP A 194 -26.06 14.98 -1.45
N LEU A 195 -24.91 14.26 -1.45
CA LEU A 195 -24.72 13.13 -0.56
C LEU A 195 -24.56 13.54 0.90
N ARG A 196 -23.83 14.62 1.18
CA ARG A 196 -23.66 15.16 2.53
C ARG A 196 -24.98 15.63 3.13
N SER A 197 -25.81 16.34 2.35
CA SER A 197 -27.11 16.81 2.80
C SER A 197 -28.08 15.65 3.17
N LYS A 198 -27.98 14.51 2.48
CA LYS A 198 -28.80 13.32 2.75
C LYS A 198 -28.32 12.46 3.93
N LEU A 199 -27.08 12.66 4.40
CA LEU A 199 -26.52 11.95 5.55
C LEU A 199 -26.70 12.72 6.88
N ILE A 200 -27.09 13.98 6.82
CA ILE A 200 -27.36 14.84 7.98
C ILE A 200 -28.84 14.71 8.43
N LEU A 201 -29.68 14.04 7.65
CA LEU A 201 -31.08 13.66 7.94
C LEU A 201 -31.15 12.21 8.41
#